data_df9e5ed0e8571092cc880a9aab85942e
#
_entry.id   df9e5ed0e8571092cc880a9aab85942e
#
_cell.length_a   1.000
_cell.length_b   1.000
_cell.length_c   1.000
_cell.angle_alpha   90.00
_cell.angle_beta   90.00
_cell.angle_gamma   90.00
#
_symmetry.space_group_name_H-M   'P 1'
#
loop_
_entity.id
_entity.type
_entity.pdbx_description
1 polymer ?
#
loop_
_entity_poly.entity_id
_entity_poly.type
_entity_poly.pdbx_seq_one_letter_code
_entity_poly.pdbx_strand_id
1 'polypeptide(L)'
;ARPRYMRNLMLAVEKNRKELGLDDFRTVTEATHWSGVHHDVGDPTLLKKFPVAMVDIEVGSELESWNNKEAARALARSLTKIFTDDGRRVHNLLCVGGVHFEPNFAEAVFTQWGENEAFGVTHIIANQWLVTGEYENETGVERASACIDAIEGGIEAIVFHDKMKGCYKDLVRALGQKYNVPIYKHQKLRSPETMEFPN
;
A
#
# COMPACT_ATOMS: atom_id res chain seq x y z
N ALA A 1 -5.70 6.36 5.96
CA ALA A 1 -4.61 6.35 4.94
C ALA A 1 -4.97 7.28 3.78
N ARG A 2 -3.97 7.83 3.12
CA ARG A 2 -4.13 8.76 1.98
C ARG A 2 -3.38 8.25 0.75
N PRO A 3 -4.05 7.58 -0.19
CA PRO A 3 -3.42 6.95 -1.34
C PRO A 3 -2.56 7.88 -2.19
N ARG A 4 -3.03 9.11 -2.43
CA ARG A 4 -2.27 10.14 -3.19
C ARG A 4 -0.95 10.47 -2.50
N TYR A 5 -0.93 10.63 -1.18
CA TYR A 5 0.30 10.95 -0.45
C TYR A 5 1.31 9.81 -0.51
N MET A 6 0.84 8.57 -0.33
CA MET A 6 1.68 7.39 -0.46
C MET A 6 2.27 7.27 -1.87
N ARG A 7 1.44 7.44 -2.90
CA ARG A 7 1.88 7.44 -4.29
C ARG A 7 2.95 8.50 -4.55
N ASN A 8 2.71 9.75 -4.16
CA ASN A 8 3.64 10.85 -4.37
C ASN A 8 4.98 10.59 -3.70
N LEU A 9 4.95 10.06 -2.48
CA LEU A 9 6.14 9.72 -1.73
C LEU A 9 6.94 8.62 -2.45
N MET A 10 6.30 7.54 -2.87
CA MET A 10 6.95 6.45 -3.60
C MET A 10 7.58 6.92 -4.90
N LEU A 11 6.87 7.74 -5.69
CA LEU A 11 7.41 8.32 -6.93
C LEU A 11 8.62 9.21 -6.66
N ALA A 12 8.57 10.01 -5.60
CA ALA A 12 9.68 10.88 -5.21
C ALA A 12 10.89 10.08 -4.72
N VAL A 13 10.67 9.03 -3.92
CA VAL A 13 11.74 8.12 -3.47
C VAL A 13 12.41 7.45 -4.66
N GLU A 14 11.64 6.89 -5.58
CA GLU A 14 12.18 6.23 -6.77
C GLU A 14 12.97 7.19 -7.67
N LYS A 15 12.46 8.42 -7.84
CA LYS A 15 13.17 9.47 -8.58
C LYS A 15 14.50 9.82 -7.90
N ASN A 16 14.48 10.13 -6.61
CA ASN A 16 15.68 10.51 -5.86
C ASN A 16 16.69 9.36 -5.77
N ARG A 17 16.22 8.13 -5.62
CA ARG A 17 17.05 6.93 -5.66
C ARG A 17 17.87 6.86 -6.95
N LYS A 18 17.21 7.03 -8.09
CA LYS A 18 17.87 7.02 -9.41
C LYS A 18 18.82 8.19 -9.59
N GLU A 19 18.42 9.40 -9.21
CA GLU A 19 19.25 10.61 -9.32
C GLU A 19 20.53 10.55 -8.46
N LEU A 20 20.50 9.80 -7.37
CA LEU A 20 21.65 9.62 -6.47
C LEU A 20 22.45 8.35 -6.73
N GLY A 21 22.11 7.59 -7.79
CA GLY A 21 22.83 6.39 -8.17
C GLY A 21 22.74 5.24 -7.15
N LEU A 22 21.62 5.14 -6.44
CA LEU A 22 21.38 4.12 -5.41
C LEU A 22 20.83 2.83 -6.05
N ASP A 23 21.59 2.21 -6.95
CA ASP A 23 21.13 1.09 -7.77
C ASP A 23 20.95 -0.21 -6.99
N ASP A 24 21.65 -0.37 -5.86
CA ASP A 24 21.51 -1.50 -4.96
C ASP A 24 20.23 -1.43 -4.10
N PHE A 25 19.57 -0.29 -4.07
CA PHE A 25 18.29 -0.11 -3.38
C PHE A 25 17.12 -0.26 -4.34
N ARG A 26 16.01 -0.78 -3.82
CA ARG A 26 14.73 -0.84 -4.54
C ARG A 26 13.67 -0.11 -3.76
N THR A 27 12.84 0.66 -4.46
CA THR A 27 11.61 1.21 -3.87
C THR A 27 10.52 0.16 -3.96
N VAL A 28 10.04 -0.29 -2.81
CA VAL A 28 8.99 -1.30 -2.70
C VAL A 28 7.90 -0.82 -1.74
N THR A 29 6.72 -1.42 -1.83
CA THR A 29 5.69 -1.28 -0.80
C THR A 29 5.93 -2.27 0.32
N GLU A 30 5.64 -1.85 1.53
CA GLU A 30 5.67 -2.70 2.71
C GLU A 30 4.26 -3.10 3.12
N ALA A 31 4.10 -4.32 3.64
CA ALA A 31 2.86 -4.78 4.22
C ALA A 31 2.43 -3.87 5.36
N THR A 32 1.15 -3.50 5.38
CA THR A 32 0.62 -2.66 6.43
C THR A 32 0.84 -3.32 7.79
N HIS A 33 1.57 -2.67 8.63
CA HIS A 33 1.74 -3.05 10.03
C HIS A 33 1.40 -1.85 10.92
N TRP A 34 1.23 -2.12 12.18
CA TRP A 34 0.89 -1.07 13.10
C TRP A 34 2.13 -0.34 13.58
N SER A 35 2.22 0.91 13.21
CA SER A 35 3.21 1.84 13.76
C SER A 35 2.57 2.75 14.80
N GLY A 36 3.25 3.00 15.86
CA GLY A 36 2.94 4.08 16.80
C GLY A 36 2.18 3.71 18.05
N VAL A 37 1.74 2.46 18.26
CA VAL A 37 1.28 1.99 19.56
C VAL A 37 2.04 0.73 19.92
N HIS A 38 3.00 0.84 20.81
CA HIS A 38 3.61 -0.32 21.45
C HIS A 38 2.54 -1.09 22.21
N HIS A 39 2.64 -2.42 22.22
CA HIS A 39 1.67 -3.32 22.86
C HIS A 39 1.36 -2.97 24.32
N ASP A 40 2.23 -2.21 24.97
CA ASP A 40 2.14 -1.87 26.38
C ASP A 40 1.90 -0.37 26.66
N VAL A 41 1.86 0.49 25.65
CA VAL A 41 1.78 1.95 25.86
C VAL A 41 0.89 2.59 24.81
N GLY A 42 -0.32 2.88 25.18
CA GLY A 42 -1.22 3.72 24.40
C GLY A 42 -2.63 3.14 24.24
N ASP A 43 -3.59 4.02 24.13
CA ASP A 43 -4.99 3.68 23.88
C ASP A 43 -5.25 3.65 22.37
N PRO A 44 -5.52 2.48 21.76
CA PRO A 44 -5.80 2.37 20.31
C PRO A 44 -7.03 3.17 19.89
N THR A 45 -7.91 3.54 20.80
CA THR A 45 -9.08 4.38 20.49
C THR A 45 -8.67 5.81 20.12
N LEU A 46 -7.47 6.25 20.53
CA LEU A 46 -6.95 7.57 20.18
C LEU A 46 -6.68 7.71 18.67
N LEU A 47 -6.33 6.64 17.98
CA LEU A 47 -6.14 6.64 16.52
C LEU A 47 -7.42 7.02 15.77
N LYS A 48 -8.58 6.63 16.31
CA LYS A 48 -9.89 7.01 15.74
C LYS A 48 -10.23 8.48 16.02
N LYS A 49 -9.74 9.03 17.15
CA LYS A 49 -10.00 10.43 17.54
C LYS A 49 -9.09 11.41 16.81
N PHE A 50 -7.92 10.98 16.38
CA PHE A 50 -6.93 11.80 15.68
C PHE A 50 -6.65 11.22 14.29
N PRO A 51 -7.45 11.53 13.29
CA PRO A 51 -7.34 10.96 11.93
C PRO A 51 -6.14 11.57 11.17
N VAL A 52 -4.95 11.46 11.75
CA VAL A 52 -3.69 11.87 11.11
C VAL A 52 -3.20 10.70 10.27
N ALA A 53 -2.95 10.94 8.99
CA ALA A 53 -2.32 9.94 8.13
C ALA A 53 -0.88 9.70 8.59
N MET A 54 -0.56 8.43 8.88
CA MET A 54 0.81 7.99 9.18
C MET A 54 1.36 7.22 7.99
N VAL A 55 2.63 7.40 7.73
CA VAL A 55 3.39 6.68 6.68
C VAL A 55 4.71 6.28 7.29
N ASP A 56 5.03 4.99 7.22
CA ASP A 56 6.35 4.49 7.56
C ASP A 56 7.24 4.54 6.32
N ILE A 57 8.47 4.96 6.51
CA ILE A 57 9.50 4.98 5.47
C ILE A 57 10.75 4.39 6.08
N GLU A 58 11.28 3.37 5.43
CA GLU A 58 12.47 2.68 5.90
C GLU A 58 13.58 2.64 4.84
N VAL A 59 14.82 2.58 5.30
CA VAL A 59 16.00 2.34 4.48
C VAL A 59 16.56 0.97 4.86
N GLY A 60 16.25 -0.04 4.06
CA GLY A 60 16.81 -1.37 4.17
C GLY A 60 16.68 -1.99 5.56
N SER A 61 17.24 -3.17 5.74
CA SER A 61 17.18 -3.92 6.99
C SER A 61 18.57 -4.25 7.57
N GLU A 62 19.62 -3.69 7.00
CA GLU A 62 21.00 -3.94 7.39
C GLU A 62 21.69 -2.66 7.88
N LEU A 63 22.62 -2.83 8.82
CA LEU A 63 23.36 -1.70 9.43
C LEU A 63 24.05 -0.81 8.38
N GLU A 64 24.55 -1.41 7.32
CA GLU A 64 25.20 -0.69 6.21
C GLU A 64 24.21 0.20 5.47
N SER A 65 23.01 -0.30 5.20
CA SER A 65 21.93 0.47 4.60
C SER A 65 21.50 1.63 5.49
N TRP A 66 21.36 1.41 6.79
CA TRP A 66 20.97 2.45 7.75
C TRP A 66 22.00 3.58 7.87
N ASN A 67 23.28 3.27 7.66
CA ASN A 67 24.37 4.26 7.69
C ASN A 67 24.57 4.95 6.32
N ASN A 68 23.80 4.60 5.30
CA ASN A 68 23.94 5.19 3.96
C ASN A 68 23.34 6.60 3.93
N LYS A 69 24.23 7.60 3.89
CA LYS A 69 23.86 9.03 3.90
C LYS A 69 23.10 9.45 2.64
N GLU A 70 23.41 8.86 1.50
CA GLU A 70 22.71 9.19 0.24
C GLU A 70 21.29 8.60 0.24
N ALA A 71 21.08 7.41 0.82
CA ALA A 71 19.75 6.86 1.01
C ALA A 71 18.92 7.75 1.96
N ALA A 72 19.49 8.18 3.07
CA ALA A 72 18.84 9.12 3.97
C ALA A 72 18.51 10.46 3.27
N ARG A 73 19.41 10.95 2.41
CA ARG A 73 19.18 12.15 1.60
C ARG A 73 18.04 11.96 0.59
N ALA A 74 17.95 10.78 -0.05
CA ALA A 74 16.86 10.44 -0.96
C ALA A 74 15.51 10.53 -0.25
N LEU A 75 15.39 9.93 0.95
CA LEU A 75 14.17 10.00 1.75
C LEU A 75 13.84 11.44 2.15
N ALA A 76 14.80 12.18 2.69
CA ALA A 76 14.58 13.56 3.14
C ALA A 76 14.08 14.48 2.00
N ARG A 77 14.66 14.36 0.81
CA ARG A 77 14.17 15.08 -0.39
C ARG A 77 12.76 14.67 -0.80
N SER A 78 12.43 13.39 -0.64
CA SER A 78 11.14 12.85 -1.05
C SER A 78 10.00 13.34 -0.18
N LEU A 79 10.24 13.55 1.12
CA LEU A 79 9.24 14.07 2.05
C LEU A 79 8.65 15.42 1.60
N THR A 80 9.41 16.26 0.92
CA THR A 80 8.93 17.55 0.43
C THR A 80 7.93 17.44 -0.72
N LYS A 81 7.73 16.23 -1.27
CA LYS A 81 6.88 15.96 -2.44
C LYS A 81 5.55 15.28 -2.08
N ILE A 82 5.32 14.95 -0.83
CA ILE A 82 4.11 14.23 -0.39
C ILE A 82 2.82 14.96 -0.81
N PHE A 83 2.81 16.29 -0.71
CA PHE A 83 1.63 17.12 -0.97
C PHE A 83 1.54 17.62 -2.42
N THR A 84 2.37 17.14 -3.32
CA THR A 84 2.30 17.52 -4.73
C THR A 84 0.99 17.03 -5.33
N ASP A 85 0.33 17.87 -6.13
CA ASP A 85 -0.79 17.46 -6.96
C ASP A 85 -0.36 17.51 -8.43
N ASP A 86 -0.40 16.37 -9.09
CA ASP A 86 -0.10 16.22 -10.51
C ASP A 86 -1.37 16.22 -11.38
N GLY A 87 -2.54 16.50 -10.80
CA GLY A 87 -3.84 16.55 -11.45
C GLY A 87 -4.40 15.19 -11.86
N ARG A 88 -3.72 14.08 -11.56
CA ARG A 88 -4.18 12.74 -11.93
C ARG A 88 -5.27 12.24 -11.01
N ARG A 89 -6.25 11.52 -11.57
CA ARG A 89 -7.16 10.67 -10.79
C ARG A 89 -6.39 9.49 -10.24
N VAL A 90 -6.45 9.28 -8.94
CA VAL A 90 -5.77 8.17 -8.27
C VAL A 90 -6.82 7.13 -7.88
N HIS A 91 -6.73 5.95 -8.50
CA HIS A 91 -7.57 4.79 -8.18
C HIS A 91 -7.03 4.07 -6.95
N ASN A 92 -7.81 4.06 -5.89
CA ASN A 92 -7.40 3.50 -4.61
C ASN A 92 -7.56 1.98 -4.59
N LEU A 93 -6.46 1.28 -4.33
CA LEU A 93 -6.42 -0.18 -4.27
C LEU A 93 -6.22 -0.68 -2.85
N LEU A 94 -7.01 -1.69 -2.44
CA LEU A 94 -6.61 -2.60 -1.38
C LEU A 94 -5.81 -3.74 -2.00
N CYS A 95 -4.63 -4.03 -1.48
CA CYS A 95 -3.80 -5.13 -1.93
C CYS A 95 -3.78 -6.26 -0.89
N VAL A 96 -3.95 -7.51 -1.32
CA VAL A 96 -4.06 -8.68 -0.43
C VAL A 96 -3.17 -9.81 -0.91
N GLY A 97 -2.44 -10.40 0.02
CA GLY A 97 -1.48 -11.48 -0.24
C GLY A 97 -0.07 -10.95 -0.53
N GLY A 98 0.76 -11.81 -1.11
CA GLY A 98 2.17 -11.49 -1.36
C GLY A 98 3.04 -11.60 -0.11
N VAL A 99 4.22 -11.02 -0.18
CA VAL A 99 5.22 -11.01 0.89
C VAL A 99 5.23 -9.68 1.64
N HIS A 100 6.03 -9.59 2.70
CA HIS A 100 6.12 -8.39 3.52
C HIS A 100 6.55 -7.16 2.70
N PHE A 101 7.62 -7.26 1.96
CA PHE A 101 8.06 -6.26 0.98
C PHE A 101 7.66 -6.71 -0.42
N GLU A 102 6.52 -6.20 -0.93
CA GLU A 102 5.90 -6.73 -2.15
C GLU A 102 6.14 -5.83 -3.36
N PRO A 103 7.04 -6.23 -4.26
CA PRO A 103 7.38 -5.41 -5.42
C PRO A 103 6.26 -5.32 -6.45
N ASN A 104 5.40 -6.35 -6.57
CA ASN A 104 4.34 -6.33 -7.58
C ASN A 104 3.29 -5.25 -7.31
N PHE A 105 3.01 -4.94 -6.04
CA PHE A 105 2.10 -3.85 -5.70
C PHE A 105 2.77 -2.48 -5.82
N ALA A 106 4.09 -2.40 -5.61
CA ALA A 106 4.85 -1.19 -5.89
C ALA A 106 4.85 -0.85 -7.38
N GLU A 107 4.96 -1.87 -8.26
CA GLU A 107 4.91 -1.68 -9.71
C GLU A 107 3.64 -0.93 -10.14
N ALA A 108 2.50 -1.15 -9.48
CA ALA A 108 1.26 -0.43 -9.78
C ALA A 108 1.42 1.08 -9.69
N VAL A 109 2.11 1.56 -8.65
CA VAL A 109 2.34 2.99 -8.44
C VAL A 109 3.24 3.59 -9.52
N PHE A 110 4.17 2.80 -10.06
CA PHE A 110 5.11 3.23 -11.10
C PHE A 110 4.58 3.01 -12.52
N THR A 111 3.52 2.23 -12.70
CA THR A 111 2.91 1.97 -14.00
C THR A 111 2.31 3.27 -14.56
N GLN A 112 2.67 3.59 -15.79
CA GLN A 112 2.02 4.69 -16.51
C GLN A 112 0.67 4.20 -17.01
N TRP A 113 -0.37 4.93 -16.68
CA TRP A 113 -1.73 4.65 -17.13
C TRP A 113 -2.36 5.93 -17.68
N GLY A 114 -2.19 6.13 -18.98
CA GLY A 114 -2.63 7.34 -19.63
C GLY A 114 -1.96 8.61 -19.08
N GLU A 115 -2.54 9.75 -19.40
CA GLU A 115 -2.05 11.04 -18.91
C GLU A 115 -2.68 11.45 -17.57
N ASN A 116 -3.93 10.99 -17.33
CA ASN A 116 -4.77 11.49 -16.25
C ASN A 116 -5.08 10.47 -15.16
N GLU A 117 -4.59 9.25 -15.26
CA GLU A 117 -4.92 8.15 -14.38
C GLU A 117 -3.70 7.57 -13.68
N ALA A 118 -3.88 7.07 -12.46
CA ALA A 118 -2.82 6.47 -11.66
C ALA A 118 -3.39 5.55 -10.59
N PHE A 119 -2.57 4.62 -10.10
CA PHE A 119 -2.90 3.80 -8.93
C PHE A 119 -2.37 4.40 -7.62
N GLY A 120 -3.16 4.26 -6.56
CA GLY A 120 -2.77 4.48 -5.19
C GLY A 120 -2.86 3.19 -4.38
N VAL A 121 -1.77 2.81 -3.73
CA VAL A 121 -1.69 1.64 -2.84
C VAL A 121 -1.36 2.14 -1.45
N THR A 122 -2.21 1.84 -0.47
CA THR A 122 -1.99 2.27 0.92
C THR A 122 -1.95 1.11 1.89
N HIS A 123 -2.86 0.15 1.74
CA HIS A 123 -2.91 -1.02 2.60
C HIS A 123 -2.59 -2.28 1.83
N ILE A 124 -1.68 -3.07 2.39
CA ILE A 124 -1.30 -4.39 1.90
C ILE A 124 -1.44 -5.37 3.06
N ILE A 125 -2.40 -6.29 2.94
CA ILE A 125 -2.58 -7.37 3.90
C ILE A 125 -1.79 -8.57 3.39
N ALA A 126 -0.51 -8.67 3.75
CA ALA A 126 0.40 -9.72 3.30
C ALA A 126 -0.01 -11.12 3.81
N ASN A 127 0.47 -12.17 3.15
CA ASN A 127 0.16 -13.56 3.53
C ASN A 127 0.47 -13.86 5.00
N GLN A 128 1.57 -13.33 5.53
CA GLN A 128 1.92 -13.54 6.94
C GLN A 128 0.86 -12.93 7.87
N TRP A 129 0.33 -11.75 7.55
CA TRP A 129 -0.73 -11.11 8.35
C TRP A 129 -2.06 -11.82 8.22
N LEU A 130 -2.39 -12.36 7.04
CA LEU A 130 -3.58 -13.19 6.86
C LEU A 130 -3.54 -14.41 7.78
N VAL A 131 -2.37 -15.03 7.94
CA VAL A 131 -2.18 -16.20 8.81
C VAL A 131 -2.18 -15.81 10.28
N THR A 132 -1.31 -14.86 10.69
CA THR A 132 -1.15 -14.50 12.11
C THR A 132 -2.36 -13.77 12.67
N GLY A 133 -3.10 -13.06 11.81
CA GLY A 133 -4.35 -12.38 12.16
C GLY A 133 -5.58 -13.26 12.03
N GLU A 134 -5.42 -14.55 11.67
CA GLU A 134 -6.54 -15.50 11.53
C GLU A 134 -7.69 -14.95 10.67
N TYR A 135 -7.35 -14.40 9.49
CA TYR A 135 -8.33 -13.77 8.60
C TYR A 135 -9.27 -14.76 7.91
N GLU A 136 -9.03 -16.05 8.02
CA GLU A 136 -9.95 -17.12 7.62
C GLU A 136 -11.16 -17.27 8.53
N ASN A 137 -11.12 -16.71 9.73
CA ASN A 137 -12.18 -16.76 10.72
C ASN A 137 -13.33 -15.77 10.39
N GLU A 138 -14.46 -15.90 11.09
CA GLU A 138 -15.65 -15.05 10.90
C GLU A 138 -15.36 -13.56 11.03
N THR A 139 -14.37 -13.17 11.84
CA THR A 139 -13.95 -11.77 12.03
C THR A 139 -13.02 -11.25 10.93
N GLY A 140 -12.54 -12.09 10.02
CA GLY A 140 -11.56 -11.71 8.99
C GLY A 140 -12.08 -10.59 8.08
N VAL A 141 -13.33 -10.65 7.66
CA VAL A 141 -13.95 -9.60 6.85
C VAL A 141 -14.04 -8.27 7.62
N GLU A 142 -14.36 -8.32 8.91
CA GLU A 142 -14.44 -7.12 9.74
C GLU A 142 -13.06 -6.46 9.92
N ARG A 143 -12.03 -7.26 10.20
CA ARG A 143 -10.64 -6.78 10.33
C ARG A 143 -10.13 -6.14 9.05
N ALA A 144 -10.34 -6.80 7.89
CA ALA A 144 -9.96 -6.25 6.60
C ALA A 144 -10.78 -4.98 6.25
N SER A 145 -12.05 -4.94 6.65
CA SER A 145 -12.88 -3.75 6.49
C SER A 145 -12.33 -2.55 7.25
N ALA A 146 -11.77 -2.75 8.43
CA ALA A 146 -11.15 -1.67 9.19
C ALA A 146 -9.99 -1.00 8.44
N CYS A 147 -9.23 -1.77 7.64
CA CYS A 147 -8.21 -1.20 6.75
C CYS A 147 -8.85 -0.35 5.64
N ILE A 148 -9.92 -0.85 5.02
CA ILE A 148 -10.62 -0.14 3.94
C ILE A 148 -11.24 1.15 4.45
N ASP A 149 -11.92 1.08 5.59
CA ASP A 149 -12.61 2.22 6.21
C ASP A 149 -11.63 3.33 6.67
N ALA A 150 -10.35 2.98 6.83
CA ALA A 150 -9.29 3.92 7.13
C ALA A 150 -8.69 4.61 5.88
N ILE A 151 -9.11 4.23 4.67
CA ILE A 151 -8.63 4.83 3.41
C ILE A 151 -9.51 6.03 3.07
N GLU A 152 -8.91 7.20 2.91
CA GLU A 152 -9.61 8.39 2.45
C GLU A 152 -10.15 8.19 1.03
N GLY A 153 -11.45 8.34 0.87
CA GLY A 153 -12.15 8.08 -0.39
C GLY A 153 -12.50 6.59 -0.61
N GLY A 154 -12.19 5.71 0.33
CA GLY A 154 -12.45 4.27 0.20
C GLY A 154 -11.54 3.59 -0.82
N ILE A 155 -12.00 2.45 -1.36
CA ILE A 155 -11.30 1.70 -2.42
C ILE A 155 -12.14 1.60 -3.68
N GLU A 156 -11.48 1.53 -4.83
CA GLU A 156 -12.12 1.33 -6.14
C GLU A 156 -11.90 -0.09 -6.69
N ALA A 157 -10.92 -0.81 -6.15
CA ALA A 157 -10.70 -2.22 -6.46
C ALA A 157 -9.93 -2.95 -5.36
N ILE A 158 -10.06 -4.28 -5.34
CA ILE A 158 -9.21 -5.16 -4.55
C ILE A 158 -8.28 -5.91 -5.51
N VAL A 159 -6.98 -5.83 -5.24
CA VAL A 159 -5.97 -6.55 -6.01
C VAL A 159 -5.34 -7.62 -5.12
N PHE A 160 -5.31 -8.86 -5.61
CA PHE A 160 -4.77 -9.94 -4.82
C PHE A 160 -3.63 -10.68 -5.52
N HIS A 161 -2.71 -11.21 -4.72
CA HIS A 161 -1.66 -12.10 -5.19
C HIS A 161 -2.20 -13.50 -5.41
N ASP A 162 -2.00 -14.09 -6.60
CA ASP A 162 -2.61 -15.36 -7.00
C ASP A 162 -2.16 -16.57 -6.19
N LYS A 163 -0.98 -16.50 -5.54
CA LYS A 163 -0.44 -17.56 -4.67
C LYS A 163 -1.05 -17.60 -3.24
N MET A 164 -2.23 -17.01 -3.06
CA MET A 164 -2.95 -17.11 -1.77
C MET A 164 -3.68 -18.43 -1.62
N LYS A 165 -3.86 -18.87 -0.35
CA LYS A 165 -4.75 -20.00 0.00
C LYS A 165 -6.21 -19.71 -0.40
N GLY A 166 -6.99 -20.77 -0.60
CA GLY A 166 -8.40 -20.66 -1.00
C GLY A 166 -9.25 -19.83 -0.03
N CYS A 167 -9.14 -20.08 1.27
CA CYS A 167 -9.87 -19.32 2.31
C CYS A 167 -9.66 -17.81 2.22
N TYR A 168 -8.45 -17.34 1.91
CA TYR A 168 -8.20 -15.91 1.75
C TYR A 168 -8.74 -15.35 0.43
N LYS A 169 -8.93 -16.19 -0.59
CA LYS A 169 -9.65 -15.78 -1.81
C LYS A 169 -11.14 -15.62 -1.54
N ASP A 170 -11.70 -16.39 -0.61
CA ASP A 170 -13.08 -16.24 -0.16
C ASP A 170 -13.25 -14.93 0.62
N LEU A 171 -12.29 -14.58 1.49
CA LEU A 171 -12.22 -13.26 2.14
C LEU A 171 -12.25 -12.12 1.10
N VAL A 172 -11.39 -12.19 0.08
CA VAL A 172 -11.34 -11.18 -0.99
C VAL A 172 -12.66 -11.06 -1.72
N ARG A 173 -13.34 -12.19 -2.03
CA ARG A 173 -14.68 -12.19 -2.65
C ARG A 173 -15.72 -11.53 -1.75
N ALA A 174 -15.72 -11.86 -0.46
CA ALA A 174 -16.64 -11.27 0.50
C ALA A 174 -16.45 -9.75 0.62
N LEU A 175 -15.20 -9.27 0.64
CA LEU A 175 -14.90 -7.84 0.64
C LEU A 175 -15.34 -7.15 -0.66
N GLY A 176 -15.07 -7.76 -1.82
CA GLY A 176 -15.51 -7.22 -3.11
C GLY A 176 -17.03 -7.08 -3.20
N GLN A 177 -17.78 -8.04 -2.67
CA GLN A 177 -19.23 -7.95 -2.57
C GLN A 177 -19.67 -6.87 -1.57
N LYS A 178 -19.06 -6.81 -0.39
CA LYS A 178 -19.41 -5.85 0.66
C LYS A 178 -19.22 -4.40 0.21
N TYR A 179 -18.12 -4.11 -0.49
CA TYR A 179 -17.78 -2.76 -0.94
C TYR A 179 -18.21 -2.47 -2.37
N ASN A 180 -18.83 -3.45 -3.04
CA ASN A 180 -19.25 -3.36 -4.44
C ASN A 180 -18.12 -2.89 -5.38
N VAL A 181 -16.95 -3.49 -5.25
CA VAL A 181 -15.77 -3.17 -6.07
C VAL A 181 -15.26 -4.40 -6.81
N PRO A 182 -14.65 -4.22 -7.99
CA PRO A 182 -14.05 -5.31 -8.75
C PRO A 182 -12.83 -5.91 -8.05
N ILE A 183 -12.55 -7.17 -8.38
CA ILE A 183 -11.43 -7.93 -7.84
C ILE A 183 -10.51 -8.34 -8.97
N TYR A 184 -9.23 -8.01 -8.85
CA TYR A 184 -8.23 -8.30 -9.86
C TYR A 184 -7.06 -9.11 -9.30
N LYS A 185 -6.47 -9.96 -10.15
CA LYS A 185 -5.15 -10.53 -9.86
C LYS A 185 -4.08 -9.46 -10.08
N HIS A 186 -3.00 -9.51 -9.30
CA HIS A 186 -1.91 -8.52 -9.37
C HIS A 186 -1.31 -8.36 -10.78
N GLN A 187 -1.33 -9.40 -11.63
CA GLN A 187 -0.83 -9.29 -13.01
C GLN A 187 -1.60 -8.25 -13.85
N LYS A 188 -2.86 -7.97 -13.49
CA LYS A 188 -3.66 -6.95 -14.18
C LYS A 188 -3.10 -5.54 -14.02
N LEU A 189 -2.33 -5.29 -12.97
CA LEU A 189 -1.68 -3.99 -12.73
C LEU A 189 -0.69 -3.59 -13.83
N ARG A 190 -0.25 -4.55 -14.64
CA ARG A 190 0.64 -4.30 -15.80
C ARG A 190 -0.11 -3.90 -17.07
N SER A 191 -1.43 -4.00 -17.06
CA SER A 191 -2.31 -3.65 -18.19
C SER A 191 -3.54 -2.91 -17.64
N PRO A 192 -3.34 -1.73 -17.04
CA PRO A 192 -4.38 -0.99 -16.32
C PRO A 192 -5.55 -0.59 -17.22
N GLU A 193 -5.33 -0.41 -18.53
CA GLU A 193 -6.36 -0.14 -19.52
C GLU A 193 -7.40 -1.28 -19.66
N THR A 194 -7.10 -2.45 -19.12
CA THR A 194 -8.01 -3.61 -19.10
C THR A 194 -8.80 -3.72 -17.80
N MET A 195 -8.61 -2.78 -16.87
CA MET A 195 -9.31 -2.75 -15.60
C MET A 195 -10.49 -1.77 -15.68
N GLU A 196 -11.60 -2.18 -15.08
CA GLU A 196 -12.80 -1.35 -14.99
C GLU A 196 -12.95 -0.87 -13.54
N PHE A 197 -13.24 0.41 -13.38
CA PHE A 197 -13.44 1.01 -12.07
C PHE A 197 -14.86 1.59 -11.96
N PRO A 198 -15.46 1.59 -10.77
CA PRO A 198 -16.73 2.27 -10.55
C PRO A 198 -16.64 3.75 -10.93
N ASN A 199 -17.65 4.24 -11.62
CA ASN A 199 -17.80 5.67 -11.95
C ASN A 199 -18.10 6.51 -10.70
#